data_49007bae6f69a4da043af118e510d4b4
#
_entry.id   49007bae6f69a4da043af118e510d4b4
#
_cell.length_a   1.000
_cell.length_b   1.000
_cell.length_c   1.000
_cell.angle_alpha   90.00
_cell.angle_beta   90.00
_cell.angle_gamma   90.00
#
_symmetry.space_group_name_H-M   'P 1'
#
loop_
_entity.id
_entity.type
_entity.pdbx_description
1 polymer ?
#
loop_
_entity_poly.entity_id
_entity_poly.type
_entity_poly.pdbx_seq_one_letter_code
_entity_poly.pdbx_strand_id
1 'polypeptide(L)'
;MEALTTPEEIRTRFLGCCQICEQEQKLTPDGKLVHHGYRRPGDGAIVGDCYGVHAVPYEVSCEILKKYLGGVRQHLASAEESLAKWRKGEVTYFTETHRGMRGTAIVDHYALGVTEYWRFTGEVKHRIRMAESEVGMIESHVKRLERRVAEWAPAPIRTIEEKAAAEKAVKEAREAERAAAREAREAKVNATKAKQAALAAKRQAIMDGFAVKFVALAAQPESPERTVAAQNLAFETTKKKYNFFYTRELKCDETLIALGLAKRDTQNPEWVRYDYPLC
;
A
#
# COMPACT_ATOMS: atom_id res chain seq x y z
N MET A 1 10.24 -30.76 30.69
CA MET A 1 10.57 -29.38 31.12
C MET A 1 11.73 -29.50 32.08
N GLU A 2 12.94 -29.12 31.68
CA GLU A 2 14.06 -28.96 32.62
C GLU A 2 13.67 -27.91 33.64
N ALA A 3 13.84 -28.22 34.91
CA ALA A 3 13.55 -27.31 36.00
C ALA A 3 14.53 -26.13 35.92
N LEU A 4 13.99 -24.94 35.76
CA LEU A 4 14.75 -23.69 35.76
C LEU A 4 15.38 -23.53 37.16
N THR A 5 16.69 -23.58 37.20
CA THR A 5 17.43 -23.77 38.45
C THR A 5 17.87 -22.47 39.11
N THR A 6 17.93 -21.35 38.39
CA THR A 6 18.32 -20.07 38.98
C THR A 6 17.43 -18.90 38.55
N PRO A 7 17.21 -17.90 39.46
CA PRO A 7 16.46 -16.67 39.12
C PRO A 7 17.04 -15.89 37.95
N GLU A 8 18.33 -15.99 37.73
CA GLU A 8 19.03 -15.29 36.65
C GLU A 8 18.78 -15.92 35.28
N GLU A 9 18.69 -17.26 35.23
CA GLU A 9 18.32 -18.00 34.00
C GLU A 9 16.90 -17.68 33.56
N ILE A 10 15.93 -17.54 34.47
CA ILE A 10 14.56 -17.14 34.16
C ILE A 10 14.57 -15.75 33.52
N ARG A 11 15.31 -14.80 34.10
CA ARG A 11 15.34 -13.41 33.65
C ARG A 11 16.02 -13.21 32.31
N THR A 12 16.99 -14.03 31.96
CA THR A 12 17.78 -13.92 30.74
C THR A 12 17.26 -14.75 29.59
N ARG A 13 16.44 -15.76 29.84
CA ARG A 13 16.09 -16.79 28.86
C ARG A 13 14.64 -16.79 28.40
N PHE A 14 13.70 -16.27 29.18
CA PHE A 14 12.26 -16.38 28.90
C PHE A 14 11.58 -15.06 28.60
N LEU A 15 10.62 -15.14 27.68
CA LEU A 15 9.74 -14.06 27.27
C LEU A 15 8.28 -14.46 27.52
N GLY A 16 7.48 -13.50 28.01
CA GLY A 16 6.04 -13.66 28.15
C GLY A 16 5.31 -12.48 27.53
N CYS A 17 4.17 -12.70 26.99
CA CYS A 17 3.32 -11.69 26.39
C CYS A 17 2.53 -10.94 27.46
N CYS A 18 2.52 -9.61 27.41
CA CYS A 18 1.69 -8.81 28.31
C CYS A 18 0.21 -8.94 27.95
N GLN A 19 -0.63 -9.21 28.95
CA GLN A 19 -2.07 -9.35 28.78
C GLN A 19 -2.75 -8.07 28.25
N ILE A 20 -2.15 -6.89 28.48
CA ILE A 20 -2.75 -5.58 28.17
C ILE A 20 -2.18 -5.00 26.87
N CYS A 21 -0.85 -4.79 26.79
CA CYS A 21 -0.22 -4.13 25.63
C CYS A 21 0.21 -5.09 24.54
N GLU A 22 0.04 -6.42 24.73
CA GLU A 22 0.37 -7.48 23.76
C GLU A 22 1.86 -7.57 23.38
N GLN A 23 2.71 -6.83 24.08
CA GLN A 23 4.16 -6.86 23.84
C GLN A 23 4.81 -7.98 24.63
N GLU A 24 5.75 -8.67 24.01
CA GLU A 24 6.61 -9.63 24.70
C GLU A 24 7.60 -8.89 25.62
N GLN A 25 7.67 -9.34 26.84
CA GLN A 25 8.52 -8.78 27.89
C GLN A 25 9.33 -9.90 28.54
N LYS A 26 10.51 -9.54 29.08
CA LYS A 26 11.28 -10.46 29.90
C LYS A 26 10.52 -10.80 31.17
N LEU A 27 10.82 -11.97 31.72
CA LEU A 27 10.24 -12.39 32.99
C LEU A 27 11.18 -12.05 34.16
N THR A 28 10.57 -11.77 35.33
CA THR A 28 11.25 -11.70 36.63
C THR A 28 11.54 -13.12 37.12
N PRO A 29 12.38 -13.32 38.16
CA PRO A 29 12.65 -14.64 38.73
C PRO A 29 11.39 -15.39 39.17
N ASP A 30 10.35 -14.70 39.61
CA ASP A 30 9.05 -15.26 40.03
C ASP A 30 8.08 -15.47 38.86
N GLY A 31 8.57 -15.43 37.61
CA GLY A 31 7.76 -15.73 36.39
C GLY A 31 6.77 -14.65 36.02
N LYS A 32 6.91 -13.41 36.53
CA LYS A 32 6.08 -12.27 36.21
C LYS A 32 6.75 -11.37 35.15
N LEU A 33 5.96 -10.57 34.47
CA LEU A 33 6.47 -9.59 33.50
C LEU A 33 7.27 -8.49 34.21
N VAL A 34 8.39 -8.10 33.60
CA VAL A 34 9.17 -6.95 34.10
C VAL A 34 8.38 -5.64 33.91
N HIS A 35 8.83 -4.59 34.61
CA HIS A 35 8.30 -3.24 34.41
C HIS A 35 8.45 -2.81 32.96
N HIS A 36 7.37 -2.30 32.35
CA HIS A 36 7.35 -1.82 30.97
C HIS A 36 6.27 -0.75 30.81
N GLY A 37 6.48 0.16 29.84
CA GLY A 37 5.51 1.19 29.49
C GLY A 37 4.36 0.64 28.62
N TYR A 38 3.20 1.25 28.74
CA TYR A 38 2.09 0.97 27.81
C TYR A 38 2.43 1.55 26.44
N ARG A 39 2.56 0.67 25.46
CA ARG A 39 2.74 1.07 24.06
C ARG A 39 1.40 1.06 23.37
N ARG A 40 0.97 2.22 22.88
CA ARG A 40 -0.30 2.36 22.18
C ARG A 40 -0.28 1.54 20.88
N PRO A 41 -1.30 0.68 20.63
CA PRO A 41 -1.43 -0.01 19.36
C PRO A 41 -1.61 0.99 18.21
N GLY A 42 -0.78 0.85 17.17
CA GLY A 42 -0.86 1.67 15.96
C GLY A 42 0.28 2.68 15.81
N ASP A 43 0.53 3.55 16.78
CA ASP A 43 1.60 4.57 16.73
C ASP A 43 2.88 4.17 17.46
N GLY A 44 2.80 3.16 18.34
CA GLY A 44 3.93 2.66 19.10
C GLY A 44 4.44 3.59 20.21
N ALA A 45 3.77 4.73 20.45
CA ALA A 45 4.15 5.66 21.48
C ALA A 45 3.96 5.08 22.90
N ILE A 46 4.93 5.31 23.79
CA ILE A 46 4.81 4.94 25.22
C ILE A 46 4.06 6.05 25.94
N VAL A 47 2.92 5.70 26.56
CA VAL A 47 1.98 6.68 27.15
C VAL A 47 1.92 6.57 28.68
N GLY A 48 2.89 5.94 29.31
CA GLY A 48 2.95 5.71 30.76
C GLY A 48 3.16 4.24 31.10
N ASP A 49 2.99 3.86 32.36
CA ASP A 49 3.14 2.49 32.80
C ASP A 49 2.01 1.59 32.30
N CYS A 50 2.36 0.37 31.92
CA CYS A 50 1.36 -0.59 31.49
C CYS A 50 0.64 -1.19 32.71
N TYR A 51 -0.70 -1.30 32.62
CA TYR A 51 -1.50 -1.97 33.64
C TYR A 51 -1.12 -3.46 33.86
N GLY A 52 -0.46 -4.07 32.86
CA GLY A 52 0.05 -5.45 32.94
C GLY A 52 1.44 -5.61 33.54
N VAL A 53 2.05 -4.55 34.12
CA VAL A 53 3.33 -4.62 34.84
C VAL A 53 3.21 -5.58 36.01
N HIS A 54 4.22 -6.42 36.20
CA HIS A 54 4.28 -7.46 37.26
C HIS A 54 3.12 -8.48 37.19
N ALA A 55 2.35 -8.52 36.14
CA ALA A 55 1.35 -9.54 35.91
C ALA A 55 1.98 -10.85 35.41
N VAL A 56 1.24 -11.94 35.59
CA VAL A 56 1.56 -13.24 34.97
C VAL A 56 1.39 -13.10 33.44
N PRO A 57 2.27 -13.70 32.64
CA PRO A 57 2.16 -13.68 31.17
C PRO A 57 0.82 -14.17 30.64
N TYR A 58 0.41 -13.65 29.47
CA TYR A 58 -0.84 -14.04 28.82
C TYR A 58 -0.89 -15.54 28.49
N GLU A 59 0.24 -16.15 28.21
CA GLU A 59 0.38 -17.59 27.95
C GLU A 59 -0.03 -18.44 29.16
N VAL A 60 0.10 -17.89 30.38
CA VAL A 60 -0.20 -18.61 31.61
C VAL A 60 -1.57 -18.28 32.20
N SER A 61 -2.03 -17.02 32.02
CA SER A 61 -3.29 -16.56 32.61
C SER A 61 -3.86 -15.37 31.83
N CYS A 62 -5.19 -15.23 31.80
CA CYS A 62 -5.89 -14.06 31.26
C CYS A 62 -6.65 -13.26 32.34
N GLU A 63 -6.40 -13.48 33.61
CA GLU A 63 -7.13 -12.86 34.73
C GLU A 63 -7.00 -11.33 34.77
N ILE A 64 -5.81 -10.80 34.49
CA ILE A 64 -5.60 -9.34 34.42
C ILE A 64 -6.34 -8.75 33.21
N LEU A 65 -6.38 -9.47 32.10
CA LEU A 65 -7.15 -9.04 30.91
C LEU A 65 -8.66 -8.99 31.23
N LYS A 66 -9.21 -9.98 31.97
CA LYS A 66 -10.61 -9.98 32.41
C LYS A 66 -10.92 -8.79 33.32
N LYS A 67 -10.05 -8.51 34.29
CA LYS A 67 -10.20 -7.34 35.17
C LYS A 67 -10.16 -6.04 34.38
N TYR A 68 -9.21 -5.91 33.46
CA TYR A 68 -9.09 -4.74 32.60
C TYR A 68 -10.33 -4.55 31.71
N LEU A 69 -10.84 -5.63 31.12
CA LEU A 69 -12.09 -5.62 30.33
C LEU A 69 -13.27 -5.12 31.20
N GLY A 70 -13.34 -5.55 32.47
CA GLY A 70 -14.34 -5.04 33.41
C GLY A 70 -14.27 -3.52 33.57
N GLY A 71 -13.09 -2.96 33.77
CA GLY A 71 -12.86 -1.52 33.86
C GLY A 71 -13.21 -0.78 32.56
N VAL A 72 -12.86 -1.32 31.41
CA VAL A 72 -13.21 -0.69 30.10
C VAL A 72 -14.72 -0.71 29.86
N ARG A 73 -15.44 -1.77 30.27
CA ARG A 73 -16.91 -1.82 30.20
C ARG A 73 -17.57 -0.76 31.11
N GLN A 74 -17.04 -0.52 32.32
CA GLN A 74 -17.52 0.56 33.18
C GLN A 74 -17.28 1.93 32.54
N HIS A 75 -16.11 2.11 31.91
CA HIS A 75 -15.84 3.35 31.16
C HIS A 75 -16.80 3.52 29.99
N LEU A 76 -17.12 2.47 29.24
CA LEU A 76 -18.11 2.49 28.17
C LEU A 76 -19.48 2.97 28.69
N ALA A 77 -19.99 2.35 29.75
CA ALA A 77 -21.26 2.72 30.36
C ALA A 77 -21.31 4.20 30.79
N SER A 78 -20.22 4.72 31.38
CA SER A 78 -20.09 6.12 31.75
C SER A 78 -20.08 7.06 30.54
N ALA A 79 -19.38 6.67 29.45
CA ALA A 79 -19.36 7.44 28.20
C ALA A 79 -20.74 7.47 27.52
N GLU A 80 -21.46 6.35 27.49
CA GLU A 80 -22.81 6.24 26.98
C GLU A 80 -23.81 7.12 27.77
N GLU A 81 -23.70 7.10 29.11
CA GLU A 81 -24.52 7.97 29.97
C GLU A 81 -24.25 9.46 29.71
N SER A 82 -22.96 9.81 29.56
CA SER A 82 -22.55 11.18 29.22
C SER A 82 -23.12 11.61 27.87
N LEU A 83 -23.00 10.77 26.84
CA LEU A 83 -23.58 11.01 25.53
C LEU A 83 -25.10 11.16 25.57
N ALA A 84 -25.78 10.33 26.38
CA ALA A 84 -27.23 10.45 26.58
C ALA A 84 -27.64 11.81 27.19
N LYS A 85 -26.90 12.33 28.18
CA LYS A 85 -27.11 13.66 28.77
C LYS A 85 -26.96 14.77 27.73
N TRP A 86 -25.91 14.69 26.88
CA TRP A 86 -25.74 15.64 25.79
C TRP A 86 -26.92 15.62 24.80
N ARG A 87 -27.36 14.44 24.37
CA ARG A 87 -28.44 14.25 23.40
C ARG A 87 -29.80 14.74 23.95
N LYS A 88 -30.05 14.57 25.26
CA LYS A 88 -31.26 15.05 25.92
C LYS A 88 -31.26 16.57 26.21
N GLY A 89 -30.12 17.24 25.99
CA GLY A 89 -30.01 18.67 26.32
C GLY A 89 -29.95 18.96 27.82
N GLU A 90 -29.60 17.98 28.65
CA GLU A 90 -29.47 18.14 30.11
C GLU A 90 -28.20 18.94 30.48
N VAL A 91 -27.25 19.09 29.55
CA VAL A 91 -26.01 19.84 29.75
C VAL A 91 -26.27 21.30 29.35
N THR A 92 -26.47 22.14 30.33
CA THR A 92 -26.74 23.58 30.18
C THR A 92 -25.52 24.48 30.36
N TYR A 93 -24.42 23.93 30.89
CA TYR A 93 -23.15 24.62 31.09
C TYR A 93 -21.98 23.67 30.93
N PHE A 94 -20.94 24.14 30.25
CA PHE A 94 -19.67 23.42 30.13
C PHE A 94 -18.52 24.37 29.79
N THR A 95 -17.30 23.90 29.96
CA THR A 95 -16.07 24.63 29.63
C THR A 95 -15.27 23.89 28.61
N GLU A 96 -14.56 24.62 27.76
CA GLU A 96 -13.61 24.09 26.82
C GLU A 96 -12.25 24.75 26.98
N THR A 97 -11.18 23.95 27.02
CA THR A 97 -9.82 24.47 27.17
C THR A 97 -9.08 24.31 25.85
N HIS A 98 -8.70 25.42 25.24
CA HIS A 98 -7.90 25.45 24.03
C HIS A 98 -6.45 25.80 24.34
N ARG A 99 -5.54 25.32 23.52
CA ARG A 99 -4.16 25.77 23.56
C ARG A 99 -4.02 27.03 22.70
N GLY A 100 -3.88 28.17 23.36
CA GLY A 100 -3.65 29.45 22.70
C GLY A 100 -2.26 29.55 22.05
N MET A 101 -2.07 30.58 21.24
CA MET A 101 -0.76 30.96 20.74
C MET A 101 0.21 31.15 21.93
N ARG A 102 1.42 30.62 21.86
CA ARG A 102 2.43 30.60 22.92
C ARG A 102 2.20 29.57 24.06
N GLY A 103 1.30 28.60 23.86
CA GLY A 103 1.09 27.51 24.82
C GLY A 103 0.27 27.87 26.07
N THR A 104 -0.34 29.08 26.11
CA THR A 104 -1.27 29.47 27.16
C THR A 104 -2.57 28.68 27.04
N ALA A 105 -3.14 28.23 28.18
CA ALA A 105 -4.46 27.62 28.19
C ALA A 105 -5.52 28.74 28.14
N ILE A 106 -6.42 28.67 27.17
CA ILE A 106 -7.60 29.54 27.06
C ILE A 106 -8.80 28.68 27.44
N VAL A 107 -9.62 29.13 28.41
CA VAL A 107 -10.82 28.43 28.83
C VAL A 107 -12.03 29.22 28.36
N ASP A 108 -12.76 28.63 27.42
CA ASP A 108 -14.05 29.17 26.99
C ASP A 108 -15.19 28.60 27.85
N HIS A 109 -16.15 29.44 28.17
CA HIS A 109 -17.31 29.07 28.96
C HIS A 109 -18.57 29.15 28.10
N TYR A 110 -19.33 28.08 28.08
CA TYR A 110 -20.57 27.95 27.33
C TYR A 110 -21.74 27.73 28.31
N ALA A 111 -22.72 28.64 28.28
CA ALA A 111 -23.89 28.53 29.13
C ALA A 111 -25.17 28.84 28.34
N LEU A 112 -26.20 27.99 28.47
CA LEU A 112 -27.50 28.18 27.84
C LEU A 112 -28.14 29.47 28.35
N GLY A 113 -28.60 30.33 27.43
CA GLY A 113 -29.19 31.63 27.76
C GLY A 113 -28.20 32.77 28.02
N VAL A 114 -26.89 32.48 28.13
CA VAL A 114 -25.80 33.47 28.29
C VAL A 114 -24.95 33.55 27.03
N THR A 115 -24.54 32.41 26.52
CA THR A 115 -23.78 32.28 25.24
C THR A 115 -24.77 32.45 24.09
N GLU A 116 -24.36 33.10 22.99
CA GLU A 116 -25.16 33.21 21.77
C GLU A 116 -25.68 31.83 21.33
N TYR A 117 -27.00 31.77 21.06
CA TYR A 117 -27.68 30.48 20.80
C TYR A 117 -27.04 29.64 19.72
N TRP A 118 -26.61 30.24 18.62
CA TRP A 118 -25.99 29.54 17.51
C TRP A 118 -24.60 28.99 17.89
N ARG A 119 -23.85 29.72 18.72
CA ARG A 119 -22.52 29.29 19.22
C ARG A 119 -22.67 28.14 20.23
N PHE A 120 -23.58 28.26 21.19
CA PHE A 120 -23.90 27.22 22.15
C PHE A 120 -24.34 25.92 21.46
N THR A 121 -25.32 26.00 20.55
CA THR A 121 -25.86 24.86 19.84
C THR A 121 -24.84 24.22 18.87
N GLY A 122 -23.96 25.02 18.26
CA GLY A 122 -22.86 24.56 17.42
C GLY A 122 -21.88 23.72 18.23
N GLU A 123 -21.50 24.20 19.42
CA GLU A 123 -20.59 23.50 20.30
C GLU A 123 -21.20 22.22 20.90
N VAL A 124 -22.46 22.25 21.31
CA VAL A 124 -23.20 21.06 21.76
C VAL A 124 -23.19 19.97 20.67
N LYS A 125 -23.47 20.33 19.40
CA LYS A 125 -23.40 19.38 18.28
C LYS A 125 -21.99 18.83 18.08
N HIS A 126 -20.97 19.64 18.26
CA HIS A 126 -19.58 19.20 18.21
C HIS A 126 -19.28 18.17 19.31
N ARG A 127 -19.67 18.47 20.56
CA ARG A 127 -19.50 17.58 21.70
C ARG A 127 -20.24 16.26 21.55
N ILE A 128 -21.46 16.27 21.01
CA ILE A 128 -22.19 15.03 20.69
C ILE A 128 -21.38 14.16 19.72
N ARG A 129 -20.89 14.73 18.61
CA ARG A 129 -20.09 13.97 17.64
C ARG A 129 -18.79 13.40 18.24
N MET A 130 -18.12 14.19 19.10
CA MET A 130 -16.92 13.71 19.81
C MET A 130 -17.24 12.57 20.75
N ALA A 131 -18.31 12.69 21.54
CA ALA A 131 -18.75 11.63 22.45
C ALA A 131 -19.22 10.37 21.70
N GLU A 132 -19.89 10.51 20.56
CA GLU A 132 -20.24 9.38 19.68
C GLU A 132 -19.00 8.65 19.16
N SER A 133 -18.00 9.41 18.74
CA SER A 133 -16.73 8.83 18.30
C SER A 133 -16.01 8.13 19.43
N GLU A 134 -15.99 8.69 20.63
CA GLU A 134 -15.40 8.09 21.82
C GLU A 134 -16.08 6.77 22.20
N VAL A 135 -17.41 6.76 22.28
CA VAL A 135 -18.20 5.55 22.53
C VAL A 135 -17.88 4.48 21.51
N GLY A 136 -17.87 4.81 20.21
CA GLY A 136 -17.55 3.85 19.15
C GLY A 136 -16.12 3.27 19.25
N MET A 137 -15.16 4.09 19.65
CA MET A 137 -13.78 3.62 19.91
C MET A 137 -13.72 2.67 21.10
N ILE A 138 -14.39 3.01 22.22
CA ILE A 138 -14.41 2.16 23.44
C ILE A 138 -15.15 0.85 23.14
N GLU A 139 -16.28 0.85 22.42
CA GLU A 139 -16.99 -0.36 22.00
C GLU A 139 -16.11 -1.29 21.17
N SER A 140 -15.38 -0.72 20.20
CA SER A 140 -14.46 -1.49 19.36
C SER A 140 -13.34 -2.11 20.19
N HIS A 141 -12.86 -1.38 21.21
CA HIS A 141 -11.87 -1.88 22.15
C HIS A 141 -12.43 -3.02 23.02
N VAL A 142 -13.65 -2.86 23.56
CA VAL A 142 -14.34 -3.91 24.34
C VAL A 142 -14.46 -5.18 23.51
N LYS A 143 -14.98 -5.10 22.28
CA LYS A 143 -15.14 -6.26 21.37
C LYS A 143 -13.80 -6.97 21.10
N ARG A 144 -12.71 -6.22 20.96
CA ARG A 144 -11.37 -6.80 20.79
C ARG A 144 -10.92 -7.55 22.06
N LEU A 145 -11.11 -6.95 23.23
CA LEU A 145 -10.73 -7.58 24.51
C LEU A 145 -11.60 -8.82 24.80
N GLU A 146 -12.89 -8.76 24.51
CA GLU A 146 -13.81 -9.90 24.64
C GLU A 146 -13.37 -11.08 23.79
N ARG A 147 -13.02 -10.82 22.52
CA ARG A 147 -12.48 -11.86 21.64
C ARG A 147 -11.23 -12.48 22.22
N ARG A 148 -10.29 -11.66 22.68
CA ARG A 148 -9.04 -12.16 23.29
C ARG A 148 -9.29 -13.00 24.54
N VAL A 149 -10.28 -12.65 25.36
CA VAL A 149 -10.66 -13.46 26.52
C VAL A 149 -11.31 -14.77 26.11
N ALA A 150 -12.19 -14.72 25.09
CA ALA A 150 -12.90 -15.90 24.59
C ALA A 150 -11.99 -16.92 23.89
N GLU A 151 -11.00 -16.41 23.13
CA GLU A 151 -10.03 -17.22 22.38
C GLU A 151 -8.83 -17.64 23.23
N TRP A 152 -8.76 -17.21 24.48
CA TRP A 152 -7.62 -17.51 25.32
C TRP A 152 -7.49 -19.02 25.60
N ALA A 153 -6.29 -19.53 25.37
CA ALA A 153 -5.85 -20.84 25.79
C ALA A 153 -4.44 -20.77 26.34
N PRO A 154 -4.09 -21.58 27.34
CA PRO A 154 -2.74 -21.63 27.86
C PRO A 154 -1.76 -22.07 26.77
N ALA A 155 -0.61 -21.40 26.71
CA ALA A 155 0.45 -21.68 25.75
C ALA A 155 1.81 -21.79 26.45
N PRO A 156 2.80 -22.47 25.86
CA PRO A 156 4.13 -22.51 26.43
C PRO A 156 4.80 -21.11 26.35
N ILE A 157 5.49 -20.74 27.40
CA ILE A 157 6.34 -19.56 27.43
C ILE A 157 7.52 -19.81 26.49
N ARG A 158 7.85 -18.85 25.64
CA ARG A 158 8.94 -18.96 24.66
C ARG A 158 10.27 -18.54 25.24
N THR A 159 11.34 -19.16 24.76
CA THR A 159 12.70 -18.69 25.05
C THR A 159 13.08 -17.57 24.05
N ILE A 160 14.11 -16.79 24.41
CA ILE A 160 14.67 -15.75 23.55
C ILE A 160 15.25 -16.39 22.26
N GLU A 161 15.86 -17.58 22.40
CA GLU A 161 16.42 -18.31 21.26
C GLU A 161 15.33 -18.81 20.29
N GLU A 162 14.23 -19.36 20.83
CA GLU A 162 13.08 -19.78 20.00
C GLU A 162 12.47 -18.61 19.25
N LYS A 163 12.34 -17.45 19.89
CA LYS A 163 11.89 -16.23 19.22
C LYS A 163 12.83 -15.82 18.10
N ALA A 164 14.13 -15.76 18.38
CA ALA A 164 15.12 -15.39 17.37
C ALA A 164 15.13 -16.36 16.17
N ALA A 165 14.99 -17.66 16.45
CA ALA A 165 14.88 -18.68 15.39
C ALA A 165 13.61 -18.50 14.56
N ALA A 166 12.47 -18.24 15.18
CA ALA A 166 11.21 -17.99 14.50
C ALA A 166 11.25 -16.71 13.63
N GLU A 167 11.81 -15.62 14.15
CA GLU A 167 12.00 -14.38 13.40
C GLU A 167 12.92 -14.57 12.20
N LYS A 168 14.02 -15.32 12.36
CA LYS A 168 14.93 -15.67 11.28
C LYS A 168 14.22 -16.47 10.20
N ALA A 169 13.46 -17.49 10.56
CA ALA A 169 12.70 -18.31 9.62
C ALA A 169 11.65 -17.49 8.83
N VAL A 170 10.94 -16.58 9.51
CA VAL A 170 9.98 -15.68 8.84
C VAL A 170 10.69 -14.72 7.87
N LYS A 171 11.87 -14.21 8.25
CA LYS A 171 12.68 -13.35 7.37
C LYS A 171 13.14 -14.11 6.13
N GLU A 172 13.69 -15.29 6.30
CA GLU A 172 14.15 -16.16 5.19
C GLU A 172 12.99 -16.53 4.25
N ALA A 173 11.81 -16.87 4.81
CA ALA A 173 10.62 -17.14 4.01
C ALA A 173 10.17 -15.95 3.16
N ARG A 174 10.17 -14.74 3.75
CA ARG A 174 9.84 -13.50 3.02
C ARG A 174 10.87 -13.15 1.94
N GLU A 175 12.13 -13.40 2.20
CA GLU A 175 13.21 -13.18 1.22
C GLU A 175 13.07 -14.16 0.05
N ALA A 176 12.78 -15.43 0.32
CA ALA A 176 12.51 -16.44 -0.71
C ALA A 176 11.27 -16.09 -1.56
N GLU A 177 10.18 -15.65 -0.93
CA GLU A 177 8.97 -15.19 -1.65
C GLU A 177 9.27 -13.99 -2.57
N ARG A 178 10.04 -13.01 -2.07
CA ARG A 178 10.43 -11.85 -2.88
C ARG A 178 11.34 -12.24 -4.04
N ALA A 179 12.26 -13.19 -3.84
CA ALA A 179 13.13 -13.71 -4.91
C ALA A 179 12.28 -14.40 -5.99
N ALA A 180 11.38 -15.29 -5.62
CA ALA A 180 10.48 -15.98 -6.55
C ALA A 180 9.59 -15.00 -7.33
N ALA A 181 9.04 -13.98 -6.66
CA ALA A 181 8.24 -12.95 -7.32
C ALA A 181 9.07 -12.11 -8.32
N ARG A 182 10.34 -11.85 -8.01
CA ARG A 182 11.26 -11.15 -8.91
C ARG A 182 11.57 -11.97 -10.15
N GLU A 183 11.91 -13.24 -9.99
CA GLU A 183 12.15 -14.17 -11.12
C GLU A 183 10.92 -14.29 -12.03
N ALA A 184 9.73 -14.45 -11.46
CA ALA A 184 8.48 -14.50 -12.21
C ALA A 184 8.23 -13.22 -13.02
N ARG A 185 8.57 -12.06 -12.46
CA ARG A 185 8.47 -10.78 -13.15
C ARG A 185 9.47 -10.66 -14.30
N GLU A 186 10.71 -11.05 -14.07
CA GLU A 186 11.78 -11.07 -15.10
C GLU A 186 11.43 -12.01 -16.26
N ALA A 187 10.93 -13.20 -15.96
CA ALA A 187 10.45 -14.15 -16.96
C ALA A 187 9.33 -13.57 -17.85
N LYS A 188 8.34 -12.87 -17.26
CA LYS A 188 7.28 -12.18 -18.01
C LYS A 188 7.84 -11.08 -18.92
N VAL A 189 8.78 -10.28 -18.42
CA VAL A 189 9.42 -9.21 -19.20
C VAL A 189 10.19 -9.80 -20.39
N ASN A 190 10.96 -10.87 -20.15
CA ASN A 190 11.72 -11.54 -21.19
C ASN A 190 10.81 -12.19 -22.26
N ALA A 191 9.72 -12.82 -21.84
CA ALA A 191 8.73 -13.36 -22.76
C ALA A 191 8.07 -12.27 -23.63
N THR A 192 7.79 -11.09 -23.05
CA THR A 192 7.26 -9.96 -23.79
C THR A 192 8.26 -9.41 -24.79
N LYS A 193 9.52 -9.25 -24.39
CA LYS A 193 10.62 -8.83 -25.28
C LYS A 193 10.81 -9.80 -26.44
N ALA A 194 10.79 -11.10 -26.17
CA ALA A 194 10.90 -12.13 -27.21
C ALA A 194 9.75 -12.06 -28.22
N LYS A 195 8.49 -11.86 -27.76
CA LYS A 195 7.34 -11.66 -28.65
C LYS A 195 7.47 -10.40 -29.52
N GLN A 196 7.94 -9.30 -28.94
CA GLN A 196 8.18 -8.07 -29.68
C GLN A 196 9.29 -8.23 -30.72
N ALA A 197 10.39 -8.88 -30.37
CA ALA A 197 11.49 -9.17 -31.30
C ALA A 197 11.03 -10.07 -32.46
N ALA A 198 10.23 -11.10 -32.19
CA ALA A 198 9.68 -11.97 -33.24
C ALA A 198 8.73 -11.21 -34.16
N LEU A 199 7.92 -10.29 -33.63
CA LEU A 199 7.04 -9.43 -34.42
C LEU A 199 7.84 -8.45 -35.29
N ALA A 200 8.88 -7.84 -34.75
CA ALA A 200 9.79 -6.95 -35.48
C ALA A 200 10.52 -7.69 -36.61
N ALA A 201 11.02 -8.90 -36.36
CA ALA A 201 11.66 -9.72 -37.39
C ALA A 201 10.69 -10.09 -38.53
N LYS A 202 9.44 -10.47 -38.21
CA LYS A 202 8.41 -10.71 -39.23
C LYS A 202 8.11 -9.45 -40.06
N ARG A 203 8.02 -8.30 -39.40
CA ARG A 203 7.82 -7.02 -40.07
C ARG A 203 8.97 -6.70 -41.02
N GLN A 204 10.21 -6.85 -40.56
CA GLN A 204 11.39 -6.59 -41.37
C GLN A 204 11.44 -7.51 -42.61
N ALA A 205 11.15 -8.80 -42.49
CA ALA A 205 11.14 -9.73 -43.61
C ALA A 205 10.10 -9.32 -44.71
N ILE A 206 8.94 -8.79 -44.28
CA ILE A 206 7.94 -8.26 -45.22
C ILE A 206 8.47 -7.00 -45.93
N MET A 207 9.11 -6.10 -45.19
CA MET A 207 9.71 -4.88 -45.73
C MET A 207 10.80 -5.18 -46.75
N ASP A 208 11.70 -6.12 -46.42
CA ASP A 208 12.75 -6.57 -47.34
C ASP A 208 12.16 -7.15 -48.63
N GLY A 209 11.06 -7.90 -48.52
CA GLY A 209 10.31 -8.40 -49.68
C GLY A 209 9.72 -7.29 -50.57
N PHE A 210 9.22 -6.20 -49.98
CA PHE A 210 8.77 -5.04 -50.74
C PHE A 210 9.95 -4.26 -51.39
N ALA A 211 11.03 -4.08 -50.66
CA ALA A 211 12.24 -3.41 -51.16
C ALA A 211 12.79 -4.11 -52.42
N VAL A 212 12.86 -5.43 -52.41
CA VAL A 212 13.27 -6.22 -53.60
C VAL A 212 12.37 -5.97 -54.78
N LYS A 213 11.04 -5.90 -54.61
CA LYS A 213 10.07 -5.60 -55.69
C LYS A 213 10.25 -4.18 -56.22
N PHE A 214 10.47 -3.20 -55.41
CA PHE A 214 10.75 -1.82 -55.84
C PHE A 214 12.06 -1.74 -56.63
N VAL A 215 13.12 -2.41 -56.19
CA VAL A 215 14.39 -2.49 -56.91
C VAL A 215 14.20 -3.11 -58.29
N ALA A 216 13.44 -4.22 -58.38
CA ALA A 216 13.16 -4.90 -59.64
C ALA A 216 12.33 -4.00 -60.63
N LEU A 217 11.40 -3.20 -60.12
CA LEU A 217 10.67 -2.21 -60.93
C LEU A 217 11.56 -1.07 -61.39
N ALA A 218 12.45 -0.57 -60.55
CA ALA A 218 13.37 0.51 -60.93
C ALA A 218 14.37 0.11 -61.99
N ALA A 219 14.72 -1.17 -62.07
CA ALA A 219 15.59 -1.71 -63.14
C ALA A 219 14.93 -1.86 -64.52
N GLN A 220 13.60 -1.69 -64.61
CA GLN A 220 12.89 -1.74 -65.89
C GLN A 220 12.98 -0.40 -66.63
N PRO A 221 12.87 -0.37 -67.96
CA PRO A 221 12.79 0.87 -68.73
C PRO A 221 11.64 1.78 -68.28
N GLU A 222 11.81 3.08 -68.42
CA GLU A 222 10.74 4.03 -68.11
C GLU A 222 9.55 3.82 -69.04
N SER A 223 8.39 3.54 -68.44
CA SER A 223 7.13 3.40 -69.12
C SER A 223 5.96 3.79 -68.21
N PRO A 224 4.80 4.19 -68.80
CA PRO A 224 3.60 4.45 -67.98
C PRO A 224 3.17 3.25 -67.18
N GLU A 225 3.38 2.03 -67.66
CA GLU A 225 3.02 0.79 -66.98
C GLU A 225 3.90 0.56 -65.76
N ARG A 226 5.23 0.86 -65.85
CA ARG A 226 6.15 0.82 -64.71
C ARG A 226 5.70 1.78 -63.60
N THR A 227 5.28 3.01 -63.95
CA THR A 227 4.80 4.01 -63.02
C THR A 227 3.53 3.55 -62.30
N VAL A 228 2.58 2.99 -63.03
CA VAL A 228 1.35 2.43 -62.47
C VAL A 228 1.65 1.23 -61.55
N ALA A 229 2.56 0.35 -61.97
CA ALA A 229 2.97 -0.80 -61.16
C ALA A 229 3.66 -0.35 -59.84
N ALA A 230 4.50 0.67 -59.89
CA ALA A 230 5.17 1.23 -58.73
C ALA A 230 4.17 1.89 -57.74
N GLN A 231 3.20 2.64 -58.26
CA GLN A 231 2.12 3.23 -57.49
C GLN A 231 1.26 2.14 -56.79
N ASN A 232 0.88 1.10 -57.53
CA ASN A 232 0.12 -0.03 -56.97
C ASN A 232 0.92 -0.75 -55.86
N LEU A 233 2.20 -0.97 -56.09
CA LEU A 233 3.07 -1.58 -55.07
C LEU A 233 3.20 -0.68 -53.81
N ALA A 234 3.34 0.62 -54.00
CA ALA A 234 3.33 1.58 -52.90
C ALA A 234 2.00 1.54 -52.14
N PHE A 235 0.87 1.54 -52.87
CA PHE A 235 -0.44 1.39 -52.23
C PHE A 235 -0.56 0.07 -51.44
N GLU A 236 0.00 -1.02 -51.95
CA GLU A 236 0.02 -2.28 -51.18
C GLU A 236 0.80 -2.20 -49.88
N THR A 237 1.89 -1.43 -49.81
CA THR A 237 2.65 -1.24 -48.56
C THR A 237 1.87 -0.45 -47.50
N THR A 238 0.93 0.39 -47.93
CA THR A 238 0.11 1.24 -47.05
C THR A 238 -1.18 0.57 -46.55
N LYS A 239 -1.54 -0.62 -47.06
CA LYS A 239 -2.74 -1.34 -46.60
C LYS A 239 -2.69 -1.61 -45.11
N LYS A 240 -3.80 -1.39 -44.40
CA LYS A 240 -3.98 -1.63 -42.96
C LYS A 240 -3.44 -2.99 -42.46
N LYS A 241 -3.44 -4.01 -43.31
CA LYS A 241 -2.91 -5.35 -43.04
C LYS A 241 -1.46 -5.33 -42.57
N TYR A 242 -0.65 -4.38 -43.07
CA TYR A 242 0.78 -4.30 -42.74
C TYR A 242 1.11 -3.16 -41.79
N ASN A 243 0.16 -2.22 -41.62
CA ASN A 243 0.33 -1.03 -40.76
C ASN A 243 1.63 -0.24 -41.05
N PHE A 244 2.09 -0.27 -42.30
CA PHE A 244 3.31 0.42 -42.73
C PHE A 244 2.95 1.82 -43.17
N PHE A 245 3.09 2.75 -42.27
CA PHE A 245 2.89 4.16 -42.59
C PHE A 245 4.07 4.79 -43.32
N TYR A 246 5.21 4.06 -43.47
CA TYR A 246 6.44 4.73 -43.90
C TYR A 246 7.34 3.85 -44.71
N THR A 247 7.47 4.19 -45.97
CA THR A 247 8.53 3.79 -46.88
C THR A 247 9.96 4.08 -46.34
N ARG A 248 10.11 4.98 -45.38
CA ARG A 248 11.33 5.20 -44.59
C ARG A 248 11.94 3.92 -44.00
N GLU A 249 11.11 2.96 -43.62
CA GLU A 249 11.57 1.67 -43.11
C GLU A 249 12.08 0.72 -44.21
N LEU A 250 11.72 0.98 -45.49
CA LEU A 250 12.15 0.17 -46.62
C LEU A 250 13.63 0.34 -46.95
N LYS A 251 14.31 1.38 -46.44
CA LYS A 251 15.71 1.68 -46.69
C LYS A 251 16.11 1.67 -48.18
N CYS A 252 15.17 2.06 -49.06
CA CYS A 252 15.35 2.08 -50.53
C CYS A 252 14.98 3.46 -51.14
N ASP A 253 15.31 4.54 -50.42
CA ASP A 253 14.94 5.90 -50.78
C ASP A 253 15.31 6.28 -52.21
N GLU A 254 16.53 5.97 -52.64
CA GLU A 254 17.00 6.25 -54.02
C GLU A 254 16.15 5.52 -55.08
N THR A 255 15.77 4.28 -54.78
CA THR A 255 14.89 3.48 -55.62
C THR A 255 13.51 4.11 -55.74
N LEU A 256 12.97 4.62 -54.64
CA LEU A 256 11.66 5.27 -54.61
C LEU A 256 11.69 6.62 -55.32
N ILE A 257 12.79 7.35 -55.25
CA ILE A 257 13.02 8.59 -56.02
C ILE A 257 13.06 8.28 -57.51
N ALA A 258 13.82 7.25 -57.92
CA ALA A 258 13.91 6.81 -59.32
C ALA A 258 12.56 6.35 -59.91
N LEU A 259 11.65 5.87 -59.06
CA LEU A 259 10.28 5.52 -59.44
C LEU A 259 9.28 6.68 -59.39
N GLY A 260 9.73 7.89 -59.00
CA GLY A 260 8.87 9.09 -58.87
C GLY A 260 7.91 9.03 -57.68
N LEU A 261 8.15 8.12 -56.74
CA LEU A 261 7.33 7.94 -55.56
C LEU A 261 7.81 8.74 -54.36
N ALA A 262 8.99 9.34 -54.46
CA ALA A 262 9.59 10.17 -53.40
C ALA A 262 10.42 11.29 -54.04
N LYS A 263 10.64 12.37 -53.29
CA LYS A 263 11.50 13.49 -53.70
C LYS A 263 12.40 13.89 -52.55
N ARG A 264 13.62 14.33 -52.85
CA ARG A 264 14.48 14.96 -51.84
C ARG A 264 13.88 16.29 -51.43
N ASP A 265 13.96 16.60 -50.14
CA ASP A 265 13.50 17.91 -49.65
C ASP A 265 14.45 19.00 -50.17
N THR A 266 13.86 20.08 -50.68
CA THR A 266 14.66 21.21 -51.24
C THR A 266 15.42 22.04 -50.19
N GLN A 267 14.93 22.05 -48.96
CA GLN A 267 15.55 22.77 -47.86
C GLN A 267 16.52 21.91 -47.06
N ASN A 268 16.25 20.58 -46.98
CA ASN A 268 17.10 19.61 -46.27
C ASN A 268 17.33 18.39 -47.21
N PRO A 269 18.39 18.39 -48.01
CA PRO A 269 18.66 17.33 -48.99
C PRO A 269 18.80 15.92 -48.41
N GLU A 270 19.08 15.81 -47.10
CA GLU A 270 19.11 14.54 -46.37
C GLU A 270 17.70 13.97 -46.12
N TRP A 271 16.68 14.78 -46.27
CA TRP A 271 15.30 14.36 -46.02
C TRP A 271 14.62 13.99 -47.32
N VAL A 272 13.90 12.85 -47.29
CA VAL A 272 13.09 12.36 -48.39
C VAL A 272 11.63 12.58 -48.09
N ARG A 273 10.90 13.26 -48.98
CA ARG A 273 9.43 13.39 -48.96
C ARG A 273 8.82 12.35 -49.86
N TYR A 274 7.87 11.62 -49.36
CA TYR A 274 7.18 10.58 -50.11
C TYR A 274 5.85 11.13 -50.65
N ASP A 275 5.74 11.17 -51.98
CA ASP A 275 4.55 11.64 -52.73
C ASP A 275 3.60 10.46 -52.98
N TYR A 276 3.04 9.91 -51.90
CA TYR A 276 1.94 8.96 -52.06
C TYR A 276 0.61 9.67 -51.87
N PRO A 277 -0.42 9.30 -52.67
CA PRO A 277 -1.78 9.69 -52.32
C PRO A 277 -2.12 8.99 -51.00
N LEU A 278 -2.14 9.76 -49.93
CA LEU A 278 -2.72 9.32 -48.66
C LEU A 278 -4.22 9.16 -48.89
N CYS A 279 -4.73 7.92 -48.99
CA CYS A 279 -6.14 7.62 -48.90
C CYS A 279 -6.59 7.67 -47.46
#